data_d36197f1840fd92fe74f68b2e9ae7a5d
#
_entry.id   d36197f1840fd92fe74f68b2e9ae7a5d
#
_cell.length_a   1.000
_cell.length_b   1.000
_cell.length_c   1.000
_cell.angle_alpha   90.00
_cell.angle_beta   90.00
_cell.angle_gamma   90.00
#
_symmetry.space_group_name_H-M   'P 1'
#
loop_
_entity.id
_entity.type
_entity.pdbx_description
1 polymer ?
#
loop_
_entity_poly.entity_id
_entity_poly.type
_entity_poly.pdbx_seq_one_letter_code
_entity_poly.pdbx_strand_id
1 'polypeptide(L)'
;MPIHDWTRVYAGLFHDFHQTWTIYIKNALNAGLLPRGLQALVEQRAGPKETDVLAVDLFPESRRVREADGGLLTMESPHTKFVQKSSKEIYADLANRIVVKQNLGRTVAVIETVSPGNKSSKRAFKEFVDKSVAYISSGIHLLVVDLFPPTKRDPFGIHRAIWDEFEDEDVLFEFPPDKDRVLASYDAGREKAAYIEPIAVGDVLPDAALFLMEGRHIKVPLEATYQTTWSVLPRDLQVIVETGVMPASEEDEAAK
;
A
#
# COMPACT_ATOMS: atom_id res chain seq x y z
N MET A 1 -1.34 8.76 -19.03
CA MET A 1 -0.34 9.74 -18.51
C MET A 1 0.76 8.97 -17.84
N PRO A 2 1.99 9.44 -17.83
CA PRO A 2 3.12 8.71 -17.26
C PRO A 2 3.11 8.67 -15.72
N ILE A 3 3.90 7.78 -15.15
CA ILE A 3 4.19 7.73 -13.70
C ILE A 3 4.78 9.07 -13.26
N HIS A 4 4.20 9.68 -12.23
CA HIS A 4 4.67 10.95 -11.67
C HIS A 4 5.84 10.74 -10.68
N ASP A 5 6.61 11.79 -10.50
CA ASP A 5 7.69 11.80 -9.50
C ASP A 5 7.16 12.20 -8.11
N TRP A 6 6.74 11.21 -7.36
CA TRP A 6 6.23 11.38 -6.01
C TRP A 6 7.27 11.80 -4.97
N THR A 7 8.56 11.84 -5.35
CA THR A 7 9.62 12.34 -4.46
C THR A 7 9.62 13.86 -4.32
N ARG A 8 8.92 14.57 -5.23
CA ARG A 8 8.85 16.04 -5.27
C ARG A 8 7.81 16.64 -4.34
N VAL A 9 6.95 15.81 -3.76
CA VAL A 9 5.84 16.26 -2.93
C VAL A 9 5.96 15.73 -1.51
N TYR A 10 5.25 16.37 -0.59
CA TYR A 10 5.20 15.89 0.80
C TYR A 10 4.46 14.55 0.88
N ALA A 11 4.86 13.72 1.84
CA ALA A 11 4.38 12.34 1.96
C ALA A 11 2.85 12.21 2.11
N GLY A 12 2.19 13.21 2.72
CA GLY A 12 0.74 13.24 2.91
C GLY A 12 -0.04 13.27 1.59
N LEU A 13 0.47 13.96 0.55
CA LEU A 13 -0.19 14.00 -0.76
C LEU A 13 -0.13 12.64 -1.45
N PHE A 14 1.04 11.96 -1.39
CA PHE A 14 1.11 10.59 -1.88
C PHE A 14 0.22 9.65 -1.09
N HIS A 15 0.09 9.85 0.22
CA HIS A 15 -0.77 9.03 1.07
C HIS A 15 -2.24 9.14 0.66
N ASP A 16 -2.76 10.35 0.42
CA ASP A 16 -4.11 10.58 -0.07
C ASP A 16 -4.34 9.90 -1.43
N PHE A 17 -3.43 10.14 -2.39
CA PHE A 17 -3.46 9.50 -3.68
C PHE A 17 -3.45 7.96 -3.56
N HIS A 18 -2.55 7.41 -2.74
CA HIS A 18 -2.41 5.98 -2.54
C HIS A 18 -3.68 5.34 -1.95
N GLN A 19 -4.32 5.99 -0.98
CA GLN A 19 -5.59 5.48 -0.42
C GLN A 19 -6.67 5.40 -1.48
N THR A 20 -6.84 6.45 -2.27
CA THR A 20 -7.82 6.51 -3.36
C THR A 20 -7.49 5.45 -4.42
N TRP A 21 -6.23 5.31 -4.81
CA TRP A 21 -5.78 4.31 -5.78
C TRP A 21 -6.04 2.88 -5.30
N THR A 22 -5.79 2.59 -4.04
CA THR A 22 -6.09 1.31 -3.40
C THR A 22 -7.58 0.93 -3.57
N ILE A 23 -8.48 1.91 -3.42
CA ILE A 23 -9.93 1.69 -3.61
C ILE A 23 -10.25 1.39 -5.08
N TYR A 24 -9.68 2.11 -6.04
CA TYR A 24 -9.92 1.86 -7.46
C TYR A 24 -9.36 0.51 -7.91
N ILE A 25 -8.16 0.11 -7.48
CA ILE A 25 -7.62 -1.23 -7.73
C ILE A 25 -8.57 -2.30 -7.18
N LYS A 26 -8.97 -2.20 -5.90
CA LYS A 26 -9.93 -3.14 -5.28
C LYS A 26 -11.23 -3.23 -6.08
N ASN A 27 -11.78 -2.09 -6.50
CA ASN A 27 -13.03 -2.05 -7.29
C ASN A 27 -12.85 -2.73 -8.65
N ALA A 28 -11.74 -2.47 -9.36
CA ALA A 28 -11.44 -3.11 -10.63
C ALA A 28 -11.30 -4.63 -10.49
N LEU A 29 -10.64 -5.10 -9.43
CA LEU A 29 -10.52 -6.54 -9.15
C LEU A 29 -11.88 -7.18 -8.95
N ASN A 30 -12.76 -6.57 -8.16
CA ASN A 30 -14.10 -7.08 -7.86
C ASN A 30 -15.09 -6.93 -9.03
N ALA A 31 -14.81 -6.08 -10.01
CA ALA A 31 -15.66 -5.86 -11.19
C ALA A 31 -15.59 -7.00 -12.23
N GLY A 32 -15.01 -8.14 -11.90
CA GLY A 32 -15.01 -9.35 -12.73
C GLY A 32 -13.62 -9.88 -13.11
N LEU A 33 -12.54 -9.28 -12.59
CA LEU A 33 -11.19 -9.82 -12.80
C LEU A 33 -10.89 -11.00 -11.87
N LEU A 34 -11.47 -11.03 -10.69
CA LEU A 34 -11.31 -12.14 -9.75
C LEU A 34 -12.20 -13.33 -10.12
N PRO A 35 -11.69 -14.57 -10.05
CA PRO A 35 -12.50 -15.78 -10.14
C PRO A 35 -13.61 -15.82 -9.08
N ARG A 36 -14.67 -16.59 -9.35
CA ARG A 36 -15.76 -16.79 -8.39
C ARG A 36 -15.23 -17.31 -7.04
N GLY A 37 -15.76 -16.75 -5.95
CA GLY A 37 -15.36 -17.11 -4.59
C GLY A 37 -14.14 -16.34 -4.07
N LEU A 38 -13.52 -15.49 -4.89
CA LEU A 38 -12.47 -14.58 -4.45
C LEU A 38 -12.99 -13.14 -4.40
N GLN A 39 -12.62 -12.42 -3.36
CA GLN A 39 -12.97 -11.01 -3.16
C GLN A 39 -11.73 -10.22 -2.73
N ALA A 40 -11.58 -9.02 -3.27
CA ALA A 40 -10.59 -8.05 -2.84
C ALA A 40 -11.17 -7.12 -1.79
N LEU A 41 -10.48 -6.96 -0.68
CA LEU A 41 -10.84 -6.08 0.43
C LEU A 41 -9.68 -5.13 0.72
N VAL A 42 -10.00 -3.93 1.20
CA VAL A 42 -9.00 -3.02 1.77
C VAL A 42 -8.93 -3.29 3.27
N GLU A 43 -7.76 -3.63 3.75
CA GLU A 43 -7.49 -3.78 5.19
C GLU A 43 -6.55 -2.67 5.65
N GLN A 44 -6.90 -2.05 6.77
CA GLN A 44 -6.02 -1.11 7.48
C GLN A 44 -5.35 -1.86 8.62
N ARG A 45 -4.03 -1.68 8.77
CA ARG A 45 -3.34 -2.03 10.01
C ARG A 45 -3.33 -0.81 10.92
N ALA A 46 -3.90 -0.96 12.11
CA ALA A 46 -3.76 0.00 13.19
C ALA A 46 -2.67 -0.51 14.16
N GLY A 47 -1.43 0.00 13.99
CA GLY A 47 -0.33 -0.17 14.94
C GLY A 47 0.38 -1.53 14.96
N PRO A 48 1.44 -1.67 15.80
CA PRO A 48 2.38 -2.80 15.79
C PRO A 48 1.89 -4.06 16.52
N LYS A 49 0.62 -4.16 16.86
CA LYS A 49 0.06 -5.39 17.41
C LYS A 49 -0.63 -6.18 16.31
N GLU A 50 -0.11 -7.38 16.08
CA GLU A 50 -0.86 -8.46 15.45
C GLU A 50 -2.19 -8.61 16.19
N THR A 51 -3.24 -8.02 15.65
CA THR A 51 -4.58 -8.54 15.91
C THR A 51 -4.80 -9.59 14.85
N ASP A 52 -4.70 -10.85 15.30
CA ASP A 52 -5.24 -11.96 14.57
C ASP A 52 -6.61 -11.58 14.01
N VAL A 53 -6.73 -11.76 12.68
CA VAL A 53 -7.99 -11.87 11.95
C VAL A 53 -9.15 -11.15 12.63
N LEU A 54 -9.50 -9.95 12.17
CA LEU A 54 -10.86 -9.44 12.33
C LEU A 54 -11.76 -10.40 11.52
N ALA A 55 -12.25 -11.45 12.19
CA ALA A 55 -13.38 -12.22 11.74
C ALA A 55 -14.57 -11.25 11.79
N VAL A 56 -14.84 -10.59 10.68
CA VAL A 56 -16.11 -9.89 10.50
C VAL A 56 -17.13 -10.98 10.29
N ASP A 57 -17.85 -11.32 11.34
CA ASP A 57 -19.04 -12.13 11.27
C ASP A 57 -20.11 -11.29 10.54
N LEU A 58 -20.25 -11.52 9.23
CA LEU A 58 -21.19 -10.77 8.38
C LEU A 58 -22.65 -11.18 8.60
N PHE A 59 -22.89 -12.19 9.45
CA PHE A 59 -24.23 -12.63 9.83
C PHE A 59 -24.31 -12.87 11.34
N PRO A 60 -24.49 -11.84 12.14
CA PRO A 60 -24.99 -12.07 13.50
C PRO A 60 -26.44 -12.56 13.35
N GLU A 61 -26.66 -13.86 13.51
CA GLU A 61 -28.02 -14.33 13.83
C GLU A 61 -28.52 -13.47 14.99
N SER A 62 -29.55 -12.70 14.69
CA SER A 62 -30.45 -12.00 15.59
C SER A 62 -30.13 -12.13 17.10
N ARG A 63 -29.08 -11.51 17.59
CA ARG A 63 -29.05 -11.03 18.96
C ARG A 63 -29.70 -9.66 18.98
N ARG A 64 -30.98 -9.64 19.42
CA ARG A 64 -31.62 -8.42 19.90
C ARG A 64 -30.61 -7.73 20.80
N VAL A 65 -30.06 -6.62 20.36
CA VAL A 65 -29.36 -5.69 21.20
C VAL A 65 -30.39 -5.23 22.20
N ARG A 66 -30.32 -5.76 23.42
CA ARG A 66 -30.92 -5.09 24.54
C ARG A 66 -30.22 -3.76 24.64
N GLU A 67 -30.96 -2.68 24.49
CA GLU A 67 -30.59 -1.37 24.94
C GLU A 67 -30.09 -1.50 26.37
N ALA A 68 -28.79 -1.59 26.55
CA ALA A 68 -28.16 -1.42 27.82
C ALA A 68 -27.91 0.07 27.95
N ASP A 69 -28.60 0.66 28.87
CA ASP A 69 -28.47 1.95 29.52
C ASP A 69 -27.46 2.93 28.91
N GLY A 70 -28.01 4.11 28.56
CA GLY A 70 -27.33 5.24 28.01
C GLY A 70 -26.05 5.62 28.74
N GLY A 71 -24.91 5.24 28.16
CA GLY A 71 -23.65 5.88 28.47
C GLY A 71 -23.65 7.26 27.86
N LEU A 72 -23.77 8.28 28.67
CA LEU A 72 -23.56 9.66 28.29
C LEU A 72 -22.07 9.81 27.90
N LEU A 73 -21.81 9.96 26.59
CA LEU A 73 -20.50 10.40 26.11
C LEU A 73 -20.29 11.83 26.62
N THR A 74 -19.39 12.03 27.58
CA THR A 74 -19.01 13.35 28.03
C THR A 74 -17.93 13.92 27.11
N MET A 75 -18.07 15.17 26.72
CA MET A 75 -17.04 15.94 26.01
C MET A 75 -16.07 16.64 26.97
N GLU A 76 -16.25 16.49 28.26
CA GLU A 76 -15.33 17.05 29.26
C GLU A 76 -14.04 16.21 29.32
N SER A 77 -12.90 16.92 29.43
CA SER A 77 -11.61 16.25 29.63
C SER A 77 -11.60 15.46 30.93
N PRO A 78 -11.08 14.22 30.93
CA PRO A 78 -10.99 13.43 32.14
C PRO A 78 -10.23 14.17 33.25
N HIS A 79 -10.76 14.19 34.46
CA HIS A 79 -10.05 14.73 35.62
C HIS A 79 -8.94 13.77 36.04
N THR A 80 -7.75 13.93 35.44
CA THR A 80 -6.55 13.16 35.79
C THR A 80 -5.44 14.06 36.28
N LYS A 81 -4.60 13.55 37.19
CA LYS A 81 -3.45 14.30 37.72
C LYS A 81 -2.39 14.64 36.68
N PHE A 82 -2.30 13.84 35.61
CA PHE A 82 -1.31 14.00 34.54
C PHE A 82 -1.98 13.75 33.18
N VAL A 83 -1.75 14.63 32.24
CA VAL A 83 -2.13 14.47 30.84
C VAL A 83 -0.85 14.62 30.02
N GLN A 84 -0.46 13.56 29.31
CA GLN A 84 0.62 13.62 28.34
C GLN A 84 0.03 13.62 26.94
N LYS A 85 0.44 14.59 26.12
CA LYS A 85 0.07 14.69 24.72
C LYS A 85 1.34 14.46 23.90
N SER A 86 1.29 13.59 22.90
CA SER A 86 2.35 13.43 21.92
C SER A 86 2.08 14.34 20.72
N SER A 87 3.08 15.15 20.35
CA SER A 87 3.07 15.92 19.10
C SER A 87 3.70 15.16 17.93
N LYS A 88 4.10 13.90 18.14
CA LYS A 88 4.60 13.06 17.04
C LYS A 88 3.42 12.64 16.17
N GLU A 89 3.35 13.20 15.01
CA GLU A 89 2.50 12.68 13.95
C GLU A 89 3.00 11.29 13.55
N ILE A 90 2.20 10.28 13.82
CA ILE A 90 2.49 8.89 13.45
C ILE A 90 1.93 8.68 12.04
N TYR A 91 2.66 9.14 11.01
CA TYR A 91 2.30 8.96 9.61
C TYR A 91 2.53 7.54 9.09
N ALA A 92 3.25 6.70 9.83
CA ALA A 92 3.74 5.42 9.32
C ALA A 92 2.76 4.25 9.46
N ASP A 93 1.70 4.36 10.25
CA ASP A 93 0.96 3.18 10.71
C ASP A 93 -0.39 2.91 10.02
N LEU A 94 -0.77 3.72 9.04
CA LEU A 94 -2.04 3.56 8.31
C LEU A 94 -1.81 3.15 6.85
N ALA A 95 -0.93 2.19 6.60
CA ALA A 95 -0.75 1.66 5.26
C ALA A 95 -1.98 0.79 4.91
N ASN A 96 -2.80 1.28 3.99
CA ASN A 96 -3.86 0.49 3.38
C ASN A 96 -3.23 -0.53 2.44
N ARG A 97 -3.70 -1.78 2.53
CA ARG A 97 -3.34 -2.85 1.61
C ARG A 97 -4.58 -3.49 1.03
N ILE A 98 -4.45 -4.10 -0.14
CA ILE A 98 -5.51 -4.91 -0.72
C ILE A 98 -5.22 -6.38 -0.39
N VAL A 99 -6.18 -7.07 0.20
CA VAL A 99 -6.14 -8.52 0.41
C VAL A 99 -7.18 -9.21 -0.45
N VAL A 100 -6.79 -10.30 -1.08
CA VAL A 100 -7.70 -11.16 -1.82
C VAL A 100 -8.01 -12.38 -0.96
N LYS A 101 -9.28 -12.54 -0.60
CA LYS A 101 -9.76 -13.62 0.26
C LYS A 101 -10.63 -14.62 -0.50
N GLN A 102 -10.49 -15.89 -0.17
CA GLN A 102 -11.35 -16.95 -0.64
C GLN A 102 -12.52 -17.13 0.33
N ASN A 103 -13.76 -16.97 -0.16
CA ASN A 103 -14.98 -17.10 0.64
C ASN A 103 -14.94 -16.30 1.96
N LEU A 104 -14.33 -15.09 1.91
CA LEU A 104 -14.14 -14.18 3.06
C LEU A 104 -13.31 -14.77 4.23
N GLY A 105 -12.68 -15.93 4.04
CA GLY A 105 -11.84 -16.59 5.04
C GLY A 105 -10.36 -16.45 4.75
N ARG A 106 -9.76 -17.46 4.08
CA ARG A 106 -8.33 -17.52 3.81
C ARG A 106 -7.87 -16.40 2.88
N THR A 107 -6.83 -15.66 3.28
CA THR A 107 -6.09 -14.75 2.40
C THR A 107 -5.26 -15.57 1.41
N VAL A 108 -5.39 -15.30 0.13
CA VAL A 108 -4.63 -15.96 -0.94
C VAL A 108 -3.58 -15.06 -1.58
N ALA A 109 -3.86 -13.75 -1.64
CA ALA A 109 -2.93 -12.79 -2.20
C ALA A 109 -3.06 -11.41 -1.51
N VAL A 110 -2.00 -10.61 -1.60
CA VAL A 110 -1.92 -9.25 -1.06
C VAL A 110 -1.29 -8.33 -2.11
N ILE A 111 -1.77 -7.10 -2.18
CA ILE A 111 -1.13 -6.01 -2.91
C ILE A 111 -0.68 -4.96 -1.90
N GLU A 112 0.60 -4.65 -1.91
CA GLU A 112 1.23 -3.64 -1.06
C GLU A 112 1.84 -2.54 -1.94
N THR A 113 1.40 -1.32 -1.74
CA THR A 113 2.05 -0.15 -2.35
C THR A 113 3.03 0.44 -1.34
N VAL A 114 4.29 0.54 -1.75
CA VAL A 114 5.34 1.12 -0.90
C VAL A 114 5.10 2.63 -0.74
N SER A 115 5.12 3.10 0.49
CA SER A 115 5.00 4.51 0.83
C SER A 115 6.34 5.08 1.31
N PRO A 116 6.52 6.42 1.31
CA PRO A 116 7.68 7.06 1.92
C PRO A 116 7.87 6.63 3.39
N GLY A 117 6.77 6.37 4.11
CA GLY A 117 6.79 5.87 5.49
C GLY A 117 7.53 4.55 5.63
N ASN A 118 7.33 3.61 4.71
CA ASN A 118 8.02 2.32 4.72
C ASN A 118 9.54 2.46 4.57
N LYS A 119 10.01 3.51 3.91
CA LYS A 119 11.45 3.81 3.69
C LYS A 119 11.99 4.86 4.67
N SER A 120 11.18 5.41 5.59
CA SER A 120 11.53 6.54 6.45
C SER A 120 12.57 6.22 7.51
N SER A 121 12.56 5.01 8.05
CA SER A 121 13.49 4.57 9.09
C SER A 121 13.96 3.13 8.83
N LYS A 122 15.09 2.74 9.46
CA LYS A 122 15.59 1.37 9.39
C LYS A 122 14.56 0.37 9.95
N ARG A 123 13.83 0.77 10.99
CA ARG A 123 12.79 -0.05 11.60
C ARG A 123 11.60 -0.24 10.66
N ALA A 124 11.04 0.85 10.11
CA ALA A 124 9.90 0.78 9.21
C ALA A 124 10.22 -0.03 7.94
N PHE A 125 11.43 0.13 7.41
CA PHE A 125 11.90 -0.64 6.28
C PHE A 125 11.97 -2.13 6.59
N LYS A 126 12.62 -2.50 7.73
CA LYS A 126 12.71 -3.89 8.16
C LYS A 126 11.32 -4.50 8.40
N GLU A 127 10.41 -3.79 9.05
CA GLU A 127 9.03 -4.25 9.29
C GLU A 127 8.30 -4.52 7.98
N PHE A 128 8.52 -3.72 6.93
CA PHE A 128 7.95 -3.95 5.61
C PHE A 128 8.53 -5.21 4.95
N VAL A 129 9.85 -5.39 4.99
CA VAL A 129 10.54 -6.58 4.44
C VAL A 129 10.09 -7.83 5.18
N ASP A 130 10.17 -7.85 6.51
CA ASP A 130 9.78 -9.00 7.35
C ASP A 130 8.31 -9.42 7.07
N LYS A 131 7.41 -8.44 6.94
CA LYS A 131 6.00 -8.69 6.59
C LYS A 131 5.86 -9.33 5.21
N SER A 132 6.56 -8.81 4.22
CA SER A 132 6.54 -9.33 2.84
C SER A 132 7.05 -10.76 2.78
N VAL A 133 8.16 -11.03 3.47
CA VAL A 133 8.74 -12.38 3.62
C VAL A 133 7.76 -13.33 4.30
N ALA A 134 7.08 -12.86 5.36
CA ALA A 134 6.08 -13.67 6.07
C ALA A 134 4.90 -14.06 5.18
N TYR A 135 4.41 -13.16 4.30
CA TYR A 135 3.37 -13.52 3.32
C TYR A 135 3.85 -14.62 2.38
N ILE A 136 4.98 -14.41 1.73
CA ILE A 136 5.52 -15.36 0.74
C ILE A 136 5.81 -16.71 1.41
N SER A 137 6.39 -16.71 2.61
CA SER A 137 6.69 -17.93 3.38
C SER A 137 5.42 -18.70 3.78
N SER A 138 4.33 -17.98 4.04
CA SER A 138 3.03 -18.57 4.40
C SER A 138 2.21 -19.01 3.17
N GLY A 139 2.75 -18.94 1.96
CA GLY A 139 2.04 -19.28 0.73
C GLY A 139 0.98 -18.26 0.33
N ILE A 140 1.12 -17.00 0.77
CA ILE A 140 0.30 -15.87 0.35
C ILE A 140 1.03 -15.13 -0.76
N HIS A 141 0.45 -15.11 -1.95
CA HIS A 141 1.03 -14.41 -3.10
C HIS A 141 1.07 -12.92 -2.84
N LEU A 142 2.09 -12.23 -3.38
CA LEU A 142 2.31 -10.82 -3.09
C LEU A 142 2.58 -10.05 -4.38
N LEU A 143 1.97 -8.88 -4.52
CA LEU A 143 2.36 -7.86 -5.48
C LEU A 143 2.84 -6.63 -4.70
N VAL A 144 4.09 -6.24 -4.91
CA VAL A 144 4.67 -5.01 -4.38
C VAL A 144 4.73 -3.98 -5.50
N VAL A 145 4.18 -2.80 -5.24
CA VAL A 145 4.22 -1.64 -6.14
C VAL A 145 5.08 -0.58 -5.48
N ASP A 146 6.31 -0.37 -5.99
CA ASP A 146 7.23 0.63 -5.46
C ASP A 146 7.46 1.75 -6.50
N LEU A 147 6.80 2.89 -6.28
CA LEU A 147 6.92 4.09 -7.12
C LEU A 147 8.01 5.06 -6.61
N PHE A 148 8.84 4.62 -5.67
CA PHE A 148 9.92 5.42 -5.11
C PHE A 148 11.29 4.83 -5.46
N PRO A 149 12.29 5.67 -5.73
CA PRO A 149 13.64 5.18 -6.04
C PRO A 149 14.28 4.52 -4.81
N PRO A 150 15.34 3.74 -5.02
CA PRO A 150 16.15 3.21 -3.95
C PRO A 150 16.66 4.31 -3.01
N THR A 151 16.85 3.97 -1.76
CA THR A 151 17.37 4.84 -0.72
C THR A 151 18.66 4.27 -0.14
N LYS A 152 19.29 4.98 0.79
CA LYS A 152 20.43 4.42 1.54
C LYS A 152 20.10 3.16 2.33
N ARG A 153 18.81 2.84 2.52
CA ARG A 153 18.34 1.67 3.27
C ARG A 153 18.08 0.47 2.38
N ASP A 154 17.73 0.74 1.13
CA ASP A 154 17.48 -0.24 0.07
C ASP A 154 18.26 0.13 -1.20
N PRO A 155 19.62 0.18 -1.16
CA PRO A 155 20.42 0.69 -2.25
C PRO A 155 20.23 -0.08 -3.56
N PHE A 156 19.74 -1.30 -3.49
CA PHE A 156 19.41 -2.16 -4.64
C PHE A 156 17.91 -2.31 -4.87
N GLY A 157 17.07 -1.51 -4.17
CA GLY A 157 15.61 -1.53 -4.27
C GLY A 157 14.92 -2.52 -3.33
N ILE A 158 13.63 -2.31 -3.15
CA ILE A 158 12.79 -3.07 -2.21
C ILE A 158 12.71 -4.56 -2.56
N HIS A 159 12.63 -4.88 -3.86
CA HIS A 159 12.58 -6.27 -4.31
C HIS A 159 13.80 -7.06 -3.83
N ARG A 160 15.00 -6.50 -4.03
CA ARG A 160 16.23 -7.14 -3.61
C ARG A 160 16.23 -7.44 -2.11
N ALA A 161 15.82 -6.45 -1.28
CA ALA A 161 15.78 -6.63 0.17
C ALA A 161 14.79 -7.72 0.62
N ILE A 162 13.71 -7.94 -0.13
CA ILE A 162 12.76 -9.04 0.13
C ILE A 162 13.33 -10.37 -0.33
N TRP A 163 13.96 -10.41 -1.51
CA TRP A 163 14.39 -11.67 -2.14
C TRP A 163 15.64 -12.25 -1.51
N ASP A 164 16.56 -11.41 -1.02
CA ASP A 164 17.76 -11.82 -0.28
C ASP A 164 17.44 -12.64 0.99
N GLU A 165 16.20 -12.58 1.51
CA GLU A 165 15.75 -13.43 2.63
C GLU A 165 15.36 -14.86 2.19
N PHE A 166 15.28 -15.14 0.89
CA PHE A 166 14.92 -16.45 0.35
C PHE A 166 16.10 -17.16 -0.33
N GLU A 167 16.98 -16.41 -0.96
CA GLU A 167 18.04 -16.95 -1.80
C GLU A 167 19.35 -16.21 -1.59
N ASP A 168 20.42 -16.98 -1.31
CA ASP A 168 21.80 -16.51 -1.32
C ASP A 168 22.36 -16.62 -2.76
N GLU A 169 21.71 -15.98 -3.73
CA GLU A 169 22.08 -16.16 -5.14
C GLU A 169 23.26 -15.27 -5.57
N ASP A 170 24.14 -15.87 -6.40
CA ASP A 170 25.21 -15.16 -7.12
C ASP A 170 24.66 -14.21 -8.21
N VAL A 171 23.43 -14.42 -8.67
CA VAL A 171 22.76 -13.59 -9.68
C VAL A 171 21.79 -12.61 -9.02
N LEU A 172 22.28 -11.41 -8.85
CA LEU A 172 21.58 -10.36 -8.16
C LEU A 172 20.78 -9.51 -9.15
N PHE A 173 19.51 -9.21 -8.80
CA PHE A 173 18.75 -8.22 -9.54
C PHE A 173 19.44 -6.85 -9.45
N GLU A 174 19.64 -6.22 -10.59
CA GLU A 174 20.12 -4.84 -10.71
C GLU A 174 19.15 -4.06 -11.61
N PHE A 175 18.91 -2.80 -11.26
CA PHE A 175 18.10 -1.94 -12.12
C PHE A 175 18.81 -1.67 -13.45
N PRO A 176 18.07 -1.71 -14.59
CA PRO A 176 18.56 -1.10 -15.81
C PRO A 176 18.94 0.38 -15.58
N PRO A 177 19.91 0.94 -16.33
CA PRO A 177 20.44 2.29 -16.08
C PRO A 177 19.38 3.41 -16.11
N ASP A 178 18.27 3.19 -16.80
CA ASP A 178 17.17 4.15 -16.98
C ASP A 178 15.95 3.85 -16.08
N LYS A 179 16.05 2.88 -15.18
CA LYS A 179 14.98 2.46 -14.28
C LYS A 179 15.42 2.53 -12.83
N ASP A 180 14.53 2.94 -11.96
CA ASP A 180 14.82 3.11 -10.53
C ASP A 180 13.61 2.83 -9.62
N ARG A 181 12.54 2.27 -10.20
CA ARG A 181 11.31 1.87 -9.50
C ARG A 181 10.93 0.46 -9.94
N VAL A 182 10.05 -0.20 -9.19
CA VAL A 182 9.80 -1.61 -9.46
C VAL A 182 8.36 -2.03 -9.14
N LEU A 183 7.82 -2.89 -10.00
CA LEU A 183 6.71 -3.77 -9.68
C LEU A 183 7.28 -5.17 -9.48
N ALA A 184 7.00 -5.80 -8.34
CA ALA A 184 7.47 -7.15 -8.05
C ALA A 184 6.30 -8.05 -7.66
N SER A 185 6.06 -9.07 -8.49
CA SER A 185 5.01 -10.06 -8.30
C SER A 185 5.62 -11.36 -7.82
N TYR A 186 5.17 -11.87 -6.66
CA TYR A 186 5.71 -13.08 -6.06
C TYR A 186 4.67 -14.21 -6.14
N ASP A 187 5.06 -15.28 -6.81
CA ASP A 187 4.35 -16.56 -6.69
C ASP A 187 4.87 -17.30 -5.46
N ALA A 188 4.01 -17.41 -4.45
CA ALA A 188 4.31 -18.06 -3.18
C ALA A 188 3.96 -19.55 -3.17
N GLY A 189 4.00 -20.21 -4.33
CA GLY A 189 3.79 -21.65 -4.48
C GLY A 189 4.85 -22.50 -3.78
N ARG A 190 4.93 -23.77 -4.12
CA ARG A 190 5.96 -24.70 -3.60
C ARG A 190 7.35 -24.18 -3.94
N GLU A 191 7.54 -23.91 -5.22
CA GLU A 191 8.70 -23.22 -5.75
C GLU A 191 8.37 -21.72 -5.78
N LYS A 192 9.10 -20.94 -4.99
CA LYS A 192 8.86 -19.49 -4.94
C LYS A 192 9.50 -18.85 -6.16
N ALA A 193 8.76 -17.92 -6.78
CA ALA A 193 9.24 -17.19 -7.94
C ALA A 193 8.90 -15.70 -7.84
N ALA A 194 9.83 -14.85 -8.27
CA ALA A 194 9.64 -13.42 -8.38
C ALA A 194 9.65 -12.99 -9.85
N TYR A 195 8.67 -12.18 -10.23
CA TYR A 195 8.52 -11.58 -11.54
C TYR A 195 8.65 -10.06 -11.38
N ILE A 196 9.71 -9.51 -11.96
CA ILE A 196 10.15 -8.16 -11.69
C ILE A 196 10.02 -7.32 -12.94
N GLU A 197 9.35 -6.19 -12.83
CA GLU A 197 9.20 -5.19 -13.88
C GLU A 197 9.82 -3.87 -13.41
N PRO A 198 11.03 -3.52 -13.86
CA PRO A 198 11.65 -2.23 -13.59
C PRO A 198 10.92 -1.12 -14.36
N ILE A 199 10.61 -0.04 -13.67
CA ILE A 199 9.91 1.12 -14.21
C ILE A 199 10.59 2.42 -13.79
N ALA A 200 10.24 3.52 -14.43
CA ALA A 200 10.73 4.87 -14.12
C ALA A 200 9.62 5.92 -14.15
N VAL A 201 9.93 7.09 -13.63
CA VAL A 201 9.10 8.30 -13.89
C VAL A 201 8.99 8.54 -15.39
N GLY A 202 7.79 8.81 -15.85
CA GLY A 202 7.52 9.00 -17.27
C GLY A 202 7.06 7.74 -18.00
N ASP A 203 7.20 6.55 -17.42
CA ASP A 203 6.66 5.33 -18.01
C ASP A 203 5.14 5.25 -17.85
N VAL A 204 4.51 4.47 -18.70
CA VAL A 204 3.14 3.96 -18.51
C VAL A 204 3.22 2.75 -17.58
N LEU A 205 2.37 2.70 -16.56
CA LEU A 205 2.35 1.55 -15.64
C LEU A 205 1.88 0.28 -16.40
N PRO A 206 2.69 -0.77 -16.47
CA PRO A 206 2.22 -2.02 -17.06
C PRO A 206 1.20 -2.70 -16.12
N ASP A 207 0.34 -3.54 -16.69
CA ASP A 207 -0.48 -4.43 -15.90
C ASP A 207 0.42 -5.42 -15.15
N ALA A 208 0.27 -5.51 -13.83
CA ALA A 208 1.07 -6.39 -12.99
C ALA A 208 0.39 -7.73 -12.74
N ALA A 209 1.17 -8.80 -12.67
CA ALA A 209 0.65 -10.11 -12.31
C ALA A 209 0.31 -10.18 -10.80
N LEU A 210 -0.90 -10.60 -10.46
CA LEU A 210 -1.24 -11.00 -9.10
C LEU A 210 -1.54 -12.51 -9.11
N PHE A 211 -0.63 -13.29 -8.54
CA PHE A 211 -0.83 -14.72 -8.42
C PHE A 211 -1.95 -15.01 -7.41
N LEU A 212 -2.79 -15.99 -7.72
CA LEU A 212 -3.90 -16.43 -6.87
C LEU A 212 -3.77 -17.92 -6.53
N MET A 213 -2.99 -18.62 -7.31
CA MET A 213 -2.54 -20.02 -7.14
C MET A 213 -1.17 -20.16 -7.79
N GLU A 214 -0.44 -21.21 -7.43
CA GLU A 214 0.85 -21.53 -8.04
C GLU A 214 0.76 -21.54 -9.57
N GLY A 215 1.58 -20.70 -10.22
CA GLY A 215 1.64 -20.54 -11.67
C GLY A 215 0.42 -19.87 -12.32
N ARG A 216 -0.58 -19.42 -11.55
CA ARG A 216 -1.79 -18.81 -12.10
C ARG A 216 -2.03 -17.43 -11.51
N HIS A 217 -2.14 -16.45 -12.39
CA HIS A 217 -2.31 -15.05 -12.03
C HIS A 217 -3.41 -14.36 -12.82
N ILE A 218 -3.86 -13.24 -12.31
CA ILE A 218 -4.63 -12.23 -13.03
C ILE A 218 -3.76 -11.02 -13.31
N LYS A 219 -4.15 -10.19 -14.26
CA LYS A 219 -3.54 -8.91 -14.52
C LYS A 219 -4.24 -7.82 -13.72
N VAL A 220 -3.51 -7.13 -12.86
CA VAL A 220 -3.99 -5.96 -12.12
C VAL A 220 -3.84 -4.74 -13.03
N PRO A 221 -4.93 -4.02 -13.37
CA PRO A 221 -4.89 -2.90 -14.31
C PRO A 221 -4.35 -1.64 -13.63
N LEU A 222 -3.04 -1.60 -13.36
CA LEU A 222 -2.41 -0.52 -12.62
C LEU A 222 -2.54 0.82 -13.32
N GLU A 223 -2.27 0.90 -14.63
CA GLU A 223 -2.38 2.16 -15.38
C GLU A 223 -3.80 2.69 -15.35
N ALA A 224 -4.79 1.88 -15.70
CA ALA A 224 -6.19 2.33 -15.77
C ALA A 224 -6.68 2.86 -14.42
N THR A 225 -6.34 2.19 -13.32
CA THR A 225 -6.71 2.60 -11.97
C THR A 225 -5.92 3.82 -11.48
N TYR A 226 -4.65 3.93 -11.86
CA TYR A 226 -3.80 5.09 -11.58
C TYR A 226 -4.36 6.36 -12.26
N GLN A 227 -4.71 6.26 -13.55
CA GLN A 227 -5.29 7.35 -14.30
C GLN A 227 -6.66 7.79 -13.75
N THR A 228 -7.49 6.82 -13.34
CA THR A 228 -8.76 7.12 -12.68
C THR A 228 -8.53 7.88 -11.38
N THR A 229 -7.56 7.46 -10.57
CA THR A 229 -7.18 8.17 -9.35
C THR A 229 -6.66 9.57 -9.64
N TRP A 230 -5.79 9.69 -10.62
CA TRP A 230 -5.25 10.99 -11.03
C TRP A 230 -6.34 11.95 -11.49
N SER A 231 -7.33 11.47 -12.23
CA SER A 231 -8.41 12.30 -12.76
C SER A 231 -9.32 12.91 -11.69
N VAL A 232 -9.39 12.31 -10.51
CA VAL A 232 -10.19 12.83 -9.38
C VAL A 232 -9.37 13.65 -8.37
N LEU A 233 -8.03 13.68 -8.53
CA LEU A 233 -7.18 14.54 -7.73
C LEU A 233 -7.47 16.03 -8.09
N PRO A 234 -7.67 16.92 -7.11
CA PRO A 234 -7.86 18.34 -7.37
C PRO A 234 -6.76 18.93 -8.26
N ARG A 235 -7.13 19.83 -9.19
CA ARG A 235 -6.20 20.38 -10.17
C ARG A 235 -4.96 21.01 -9.56
N ASP A 236 -5.11 21.73 -8.46
CA ASP A 236 -4.01 22.41 -7.77
C ASP A 236 -2.99 21.37 -7.24
N LEU A 237 -3.49 20.23 -6.73
CA LEU A 237 -2.63 19.14 -6.27
C LEU A 237 -1.94 18.42 -7.44
N GLN A 238 -2.62 18.28 -8.60
CA GLN A 238 -1.98 17.77 -9.81
C GLN A 238 -0.80 18.66 -10.23
N VAL A 239 -0.99 19.99 -10.23
CA VAL A 239 0.07 20.95 -10.57
C VAL A 239 1.25 20.82 -9.62
N ILE A 240 1.01 20.66 -8.32
CA ILE A 240 2.09 20.43 -7.35
C ILE A 240 2.87 19.16 -7.67
N VAL A 241 2.20 18.07 -8.00
CA VAL A 241 2.88 16.81 -8.34
C VAL A 241 3.66 16.95 -9.65
N GLU A 242 3.09 17.60 -10.67
CA GLU A 242 3.71 17.81 -11.98
C GLU A 242 4.94 18.72 -11.90
N THR A 243 4.86 19.79 -11.11
CA THR A 243 5.89 20.85 -11.06
C THR A 243 6.84 20.77 -9.87
N GLY A 244 6.40 20.16 -8.77
CA GLY A 244 7.10 20.20 -7.48
C GLY A 244 7.00 21.57 -6.76
N VAL A 245 6.17 22.49 -7.26
CA VAL A 245 6.04 23.84 -6.74
C VAL A 245 4.69 24.02 -6.06
N MET A 246 4.70 24.47 -4.82
CA MET A 246 3.47 24.88 -4.12
C MET A 246 2.92 26.15 -4.75
N PRO A 247 1.61 26.26 -4.99
CA PRO A 247 1.00 27.53 -5.40
C PRO A 247 1.35 28.64 -4.39
N ALA A 248 1.60 29.85 -4.90
CA ALA A 248 1.76 31.00 -4.03
C ALA A 248 0.50 31.19 -3.19
N SER A 249 0.64 31.44 -1.91
CA SER A 249 -0.50 31.80 -1.05
C SER A 249 -1.03 33.16 -1.49
N GLU A 250 -2.34 33.41 -1.33
CA GLU A 250 -2.94 34.72 -1.63
C GLU A 250 -2.27 35.87 -0.83
N GLU A 251 -1.61 35.54 0.30
CA GLU A 251 -0.83 36.50 1.09
C GLU A 251 0.49 36.92 0.39
N ASP A 252 1.08 36.03 -0.43
CA ASP A 252 2.31 36.31 -1.18
C ASP A 252 2.04 37.18 -2.43
N GLU A 253 0.83 37.15 -2.99
CA GLU A 253 0.40 38.02 -4.09
C GLU A 253 0.00 39.43 -3.61
N ALA A 254 -0.48 39.55 -2.38
CA ALA A 254 -0.86 40.86 -1.79
C ALA A 254 0.37 41.67 -1.30
N ALA A 255 1.55 41.03 -1.23
CA ALA A 255 2.79 41.67 -0.76
C ALA A 255 3.70 42.19 -1.89
N LYS A 256 3.26 42.07 -3.16
CA LYS A 256 3.95 42.62 -4.35
C LYS A 256 3.20 43.81 -4.92
#